data_9b30cb3db807fca7bea117db18f207e7
#
_entry.id   9b30cb3db807fca7bea117db18f207e7
#
_cell.length_a   1.000
_cell.length_b   1.000
_cell.length_c   1.000
_cell.angle_alpha   90.00
_cell.angle_beta   90.00
_cell.angle_gamma   90.00
#
_symmetry.space_group_name_H-M   'P 1'
#
loop_
_entity.id
_entity.type
_entity.pdbx_description
1 polymer ?
#
loop_
_entity_poly.entity_id
_entity_poly.type
_entity_poly.pdbx_seq_one_letter_code
_entity_poly.pdbx_strand_id
1 'polypeptide(L)'
;MTTTSTVRGRTTSGAAGTVADLLAPYVGGELPVHLTAWDGSTAGPTDAPKVILRSPQALRRLLWSPGELGAAQAYVTGEIDVDGDLNEALTHVWRVIGERNLSRIAITPTRVAQLVRAVSKLGVLGRPLPAPASQAVVKGKLHTLARDRAAISHHYDLSNDFYSMVLDPNMAYSSAYFTSDAPDYTLEQAQRDKLDMVCRKIGLDARPGMRFLDVGCGWGSLSLFAAAEYGAQVTGVTISKEQKAFIDARIAERGLGDRVEIRIQDYREIPDGPFDAVASIEMGEHVGQENYPTYTKALHDNVVEGGRVLIQQMSRKKGDNPGGGPFIEQFIAPDMFMRPVGETVAMIEESGLEVRDVHAMREHYVRTVDVWYDTFEKRWDDVVAMVGEETARVWRLYLVGGGMAFRDGRMGVDQILSVRPDARGRSSMPPVRDF
;
A
#
# COMPACT_ATOMS: atom_id res chain seq x y z
N MET A 1 -2.66 39.66 40.74
CA MET A 1 -3.23 38.40 41.24
C MET A 1 -4.23 37.93 40.19
N THR A 2 -3.80 37.08 39.28
CA THR A 2 -4.64 36.51 38.25
C THR A 2 -4.65 35.00 38.47
N THR A 3 -5.75 34.52 39.00
CA THR A 3 -6.00 33.11 39.27
C THR A 3 -6.27 32.36 37.97
N THR A 4 -5.33 31.57 37.54
CA THR A 4 -5.51 30.61 36.46
C THR A 4 -6.35 29.44 36.98
N SER A 5 -7.61 29.38 36.58
CA SER A 5 -8.52 28.26 36.83
C SER A 5 -8.16 27.13 35.89
N THR A 6 -7.48 26.12 36.41
CA THR A 6 -7.31 24.82 35.78
C THR A 6 -8.64 24.07 35.83
N VAL A 7 -9.35 24.02 34.72
CA VAL A 7 -10.50 23.11 34.54
C VAL A 7 -9.96 21.68 34.50
N ARG A 8 -9.97 21.00 35.65
CA ARG A 8 -9.79 19.55 35.71
C ARG A 8 -11.01 18.90 35.07
N GLY A 9 -10.83 18.30 33.89
CA GLY A 9 -11.81 17.43 33.29
C GLY A 9 -12.22 16.32 34.26
N ARG A 10 -13.50 16.21 34.54
CA ARG A 10 -14.07 15.15 35.39
C ARG A 10 -13.89 13.81 34.69
N THR A 11 -12.98 12.96 35.18
CA THR A 11 -12.95 11.53 34.84
C THR A 11 -14.21 10.88 35.40
N THR A 12 -15.12 10.50 34.52
CA THR A 12 -16.30 9.71 34.91
C THR A 12 -15.84 8.29 35.28
N SER A 13 -16.31 7.75 36.38
CA SER A 13 -15.97 6.41 36.90
C SER A 13 -16.69 5.34 36.04
N GLY A 14 -16.13 4.97 34.90
CA GLY A 14 -16.71 3.96 33.99
C GLY A 14 -15.61 3.25 33.18
N ALA A 15 -16.00 2.52 32.18
CA ALA A 15 -15.09 1.79 31.30
C ALA A 15 -14.13 2.75 30.59
N ALA A 16 -14.62 3.86 30.03
CA ALA A 16 -13.81 4.85 29.35
C ALA A 16 -12.73 5.46 30.27
N GLY A 17 -13.10 5.84 31.48
CA GLY A 17 -12.12 6.36 32.49
C GLY A 17 -11.05 5.31 32.82
N THR A 18 -11.46 4.04 33.03
CA THR A 18 -10.50 2.95 33.31
C THR A 18 -9.54 2.72 32.15
N VAL A 19 -10.02 2.79 30.90
CA VAL A 19 -9.20 2.69 29.67
C VAL A 19 -8.26 3.89 29.56
N ALA A 20 -8.76 5.10 29.81
CA ALA A 20 -7.94 6.32 29.80
C ALA A 20 -6.78 6.25 30.80
N ASP A 21 -7.05 5.86 32.02
CA ASP A 21 -6.03 5.68 33.05
C ASP A 21 -4.98 4.63 32.69
N LEU A 22 -5.43 3.53 32.02
CA LEU A 22 -4.54 2.48 31.56
C LEU A 22 -3.64 2.95 30.41
N LEU A 23 -4.18 3.73 29.47
CA LEU A 23 -3.46 4.19 28.28
C LEU A 23 -2.63 5.46 28.52
N ALA A 24 -2.98 6.29 29.51
CA ALA A 24 -2.30 7.55 29.80
C ALA A 24 -0.77 7.46 29.82
N PRO A 25 -0.14 6.46 30.46
CA PRO A 25 1.32 6.33 30.41
C PRO A 25 1.87 6.08 28.99
N TYR A 26 1.09 5.41 28.15
CA TYR A 26 1.51 5.00 26.80
C TYR A 26 1.32 6.11 25.75
N VAL A 27 0.41 7.04 26.03
CA VAL A 27 0.16 8.20 25.16
C VAL A 27 0.73 9.51 25.71
N GLY A 28 1.50 9.45 26.81
CA GLY A 28 2.17 10.59 27.42
C GLY A 28 1.23 11.56 28.16
N GLY A 29 0.13 11.06 28.71
CA GLY A 29 -0.83 11.86 29.48
C GLY A 29 -2.27 11.64 29.06
N GLU A 30 -3.02 12.72 28.88
CA GLU A 30 -4.42 12.65 28.44
C GLU A 30 -4.59 11.96 27.09
N LEU A 31 -5.69 11.20 26.90
CA LEU A 31 -5.98 10.58 25.60
C LEU A 31 -6.00 11.60 24.47
N PRO A 32 -5.44 11.28 23.29
CA PRO A 32 -5.53 12.16 22.12
C PRO A 32 -6.88 12.06 21.39
N VAL A 33 -7.88 11.45 22.04
CA VAL A 33 -9.22 11.21 21.48
C VAL A 33 -10.30 11.39 22.54
N HIS A 34 -11.51 11.74 22.13
CA HIS A 34 -12.70 11.66 22.97
C HIS A 34 -13.27 10.25 22.92
N LEU A 35 -13.01 9.46 23.95
CA LEU A 35 -13.39 8.06 24.02
C LEU A 35 -14.78 7.92 24.61
N THR A 36 -15.69 7.19 23.95
CA THR A 36 -16.96 6.71 24.47
C THR A 36 -16.91 5.18 24.57
N ALA A 37 -17.24 4.63 25.72
CA ALA A 37 -17.23 3.18 25.94
C ALA A 37 -18.65 2.59 25.92
N TRP A 38 -18.75 1.26 25.85
CA TRP A 38 -19.99 0.46 25.79
C TRP A 38 -20.97 0.68 26.95
N ASP A 39 -20.50 1.20 28.09
CA ASP A 39 -21.32 1.52 29.25
C ASP A 39 -21.80 2.99 29.26
N GLY A 40 -21.60 3.71 28.16
CA GLY A 40 -21.94 5.12 27.99
C GLY A 40 -21.00 6.11 28.68
N SER A 41 -19.96 5.63 29.37
CA SER A 41 -18.95 6.50 29.97
C SER A 41 -18.05 7.14 28.91
N THR A 42 -17.54 8.33 29.20
CA THR A 42 -16.64 9.08 28.31
C THR A 42 -15.35 9.48 29.01
N ALA A 43 -14.27 9.66 28.22
CA ALA A 43 -12.97 10.16 28.71
C ALA A 43 -12.19 10.85 27.59
N GLY A 44 -11.30 11.77 27.95
CA GLY A 44 -10.48 12.55 27.03
C GLY A 44 -11.13 13.87 26.61
N PRO A 45 -10.42 14.72 25.83
CA PRO A 45 -10.88 16.04 25.42
C PRO A 45 -12.13 15.98 24.56
N THR A 46 -13.08 16.88 24.76
CA THR A 46 -14.35 16.89 24.01
C THR A 46 -14.23 17.43 22.59
N ASP A 47 -13.15 18.13 22.29
CA ASP A 47 -12.79 18.71 21.00
C ASP A 47 -11.86 17.82 20.17
N ALA A 48 -11.45 16.67 20.71
CA ALA A 48 -10.64 15.68 20.00
C ALA A 48 -11.52 14.73 19.18
N PRO A 49 -10.95 14.01 18.18
CA PRO A 49 -11.67 13.01 17.41
C PRO A 49 -12.35 11.97 18.30
N LYS A 50 -13.58 11.62 17.93
CA LYS A 50 -14.40 10.71 18.72
C LYS A 50 -14.13 9.26 18.38
N VAL A 51 -13.76 8.46 19.36
CA VAL A 51 -13.55 7.01 19.25
C VAL A 51 -14.57 6.29 20.11
N ILE A 52 -15.20 5.28 19.56
CA ILE A 52 -16.24 4.49 20.19
C ILE A 52 -15.72 3.07 20.44
N LEU A 53 -15.65 2.65 21.68
CA LEU A 53 -15.49 1.24 22.08
C LEU A 53 -16.87 0.61 22.22
N ARG A 54 -17.30 -0.18 21.23
CA ARG A 54 -18.65 -0.77 21.21
C ARG A 54 -18.78 -1.97 22.15
N SER A 55 -17.66 -2.63 22.50
CA SER A 55 -17.67 -3.76 23.41
C SER A 55 -16.34 -3.98 24.13
N PRO A 56 -16.31 -4.71 25.27
CA PRO A 56 -15.06 -5.12 25.94
C PRO A 56 -14.19 -6.02 25.06
N GLN A 57 -14.72 -6.60 23.99
CA GLN A 57 -13.97 -7.50 23.08
C GLN A 57 -12.84 -6.76 22.37
N ALA A 58 -13.01 -5.47 22.07
CA ALA A 58 -11.94 -4.62 21.54
C ALA A 58 -10.66 -4.69 22.40
N LEU A 59 -10.83 -4.54 23.71
CA LEU A 59 -9.71 -4.64 24.64
C LEU A 59 -9.15 -6.06 24.76
N ARG A 60 -9.99 -7.08 24.57
CA ARG A 60 -9.54 -8.48 24.56
C ARG A 60 -8.66 -8.76 23.34
N ARG A 61 -8.98 -8.21 22.15
CA ARG A 61 -8.10 -8.30 20.97
C ARG A 61 -6.75 -7.66 21.23
N LEU A 62 -6.74 -6.43 21.78
CA LEU A 62 -5.51 -5.73 22.18
C LEU A 62 -4.69 -6.48 23.24
N LEU A 63 -5.35 -7.18 24.16
CA LEU A 63 -4.67 -7.97 25.18
C LEU A 63 -3.94 -9.17 24.60
N TRP A 64 -4.54 -9.90 23.64
CA TRP A 64 -3.98 -11.10 23.03
C TRP A 64 -3.11 -10.81 21.80
N SER A 65 -3.34 -9.70 21.14
CA SER A 65 -2.57 -9.20 19.98
C SER A 65 -2.20 -7.73 20.23
N PRO A 66 -1.24 -7.45 21.12
CA PRO A 66 -0.90 -6.06 21.48
C PRO A 66 -0.33 -5.29 20.27
N GLY A 67 -0.69 -4.02 20.15
CA GLY A 67 -0.24 -3.12 19.10
C GLY A 67 -1.14 -3.08 17.87
N GLU A 68 -0.54 -2.90 16.70
CA GLU A 68 -1.20 -2.65 15.43
C GLU A 68 -2.24 -3.74 15.06
N LEU A 69 -1.85 -5.01 15.18
CA LEU A 69 -2.73 -6.12 14.78
C LEU A 69 -4.02 -6.18 15.58
N GLY A 70 -3.94 -6.09 16.90
CA GLY A 70 -5.15 -6.13 17.75
C GLY A 70 -6.04 -4.92 17.58
N ALA A 71 -5.44 -3.73 17.37
CA ALA A 71 -6.18 -2.52 17.05
C ALA A 71 -6.90 -2.64 15.70
N ALA A 72 -6.20 -3.14 14.68
CA ALA A 72 -6.78 -3.41 13.37
C ALA A 72 -7.91 -4.44 13.43
N GLN A 73 -7.71 -5.58 14.12
CA GLN A 73 -8.75 -6.58 14.33
C GLN A 73 -9.99 -5.98 15.00
N ALA A 74 -9.81 -5.17 16.05
CA ALA A 74 -10.92 -4.54 16.77
C ALA A 74 -11.68 -3.52 15.90
N TYR A 75 -10.96 -2.78 15.05
CA TYR A 75 -11.58 -1.86 14.09
C TYR A 75 -12.34 -2.59 12.98
N VAL A 76 -11.69 -3.59 12.38
CA VAL A 76 -12.25 -4.37 11.26
C VAL A 76 -13.53 -5.10 11.66
N THR A 77 -13.60 -5.65 12.88
CA THR A 77 -14.79 -6.31 13.42
C THR A 77 -15.82 -5.35 14.01
N GLY A 78 -15.62 -4.02 13.91
CA GLY A 78 -16.54 -3.01 14.41
C GLY A 78 -16.59 -2.87 15.94
N GLU A 79 -15.67 -3.50 16.68
CA GLU A 79 -15.57 -3.39 18.13
C GLU A 79 -14.98 -2.03 18.56
N ILE A 80 -14.15 -1.42 17.71
CA ILE A 80 -13.74 -0.02 17.75
C ILE A 80 -14.27 0.70 16.52
N ASP A 81 -14.73 1.92 16.71
CA ASP A 81 -15.21 2.77 15.62
C ASP A 81 -14.76 4.21 15.81
N VAL A 82 -14.82 5.01 14.74
CA VAL A 82 -14.55 6.45 14.73
C VAL A 82 -15.80 7.17 14.27
N ASP A 83 -16.29 8.11 15.06
CA ASP A 83 -17.39 9.00 14.69
C ASP A 83 -16.83 10.21 13.93
N GLY A 84 -16.81 10.11 12.59
CA GLY A 84 -16.22 11.08 11.67
C GLY A 84 -15.21 10.46 10.72
N ASP A 85 -14.36 11.31 10.16
CA ASP A 85 -13.33 10.88 9.20
C ASP A 85 -12.18 10.13 9.86
N LEU A 86 -11.92 8.90 9.36
CA LEU A 86 -10.88 8.04 9.92
C LEU A 86 -9.46 8.59 9.66
N ASN A 87 -9.23 9.23 8.50
CA ASN A 87 -7.94 9.80 8.15
C ASN A 87 -7.61 11.00 9.05
N GLU A 88 -8.58 11.88 9.29
CA GLU A 88 -8.42 13.01 10.22
C GLU A 88 -8.14 12.52 11.65
N ALA A 89 -8.89 11.51 12.11
CA ALA A 89 -8.75 10.98 13.46
C ALA A 89 -7.37 10.34 13.67
N LEU A 90 -6.92 9.48 12.76
CA LEU A 90 -5.60 8.84 12.88
C LEU A 90 -4.47 9.85 12.72
N THR A 91 -4.57 10.80 11.78
CA THR A 91 -3.59 11.88 11.61
C THR A 91 -3.45 12.71 12.88
N HIS A 92 -4.57 13.07 13.52
CA HIS A 92 -4.57 13.79 14.80
C HIS A 92 -3.86 12.99 15.89
N VAL A 93 -4.22 11.70 16.07
CA VAL A 93 -3.61 10.82 17.09
C VAL A 93 -2.11 10.71 16.89
N TRP A 94 -1.67 10.46 15.63
CA TRP A 94 -0.23 10.32 15.32
C TRP A 94 0.54 11.61 15.57
N ARG A 95 -0.03 12.76 15.19
CA ARG A 95 0.56 14.07 15.44
C ARG A 95 0.75 14.31 16.95
N VAL A 96 -0.31 14.14 17.74
CA VAL A 96 -0.27 14.36 19.20
C VAL A 96 0.72 13.43 19.89
N ILE A 97 0.77 12.15 19.49
CA ILE A 97 1.73 11.17 20.03
C ILE A 97 3.16 11.54 19.64
N GLY A 98 3.38 11.97 18.39
CA GLY A 98 4.69 12.40 17.89
C GLY A 98 5.23 13.63 18.64
N GLU A 99 4.37 14.63 18.89
CA GLU A 99 4.72 15.84 19.66
C GLU A 99 5.11 15.54 21.11
N ARG A 100 4.59 14.47 21.68
CA ARG A 100 4.86 14.09 23.09
C ARG A 100 6.20 13.38 23.28
N ASN A 101 6.94 13.04 22.23
CA ASN A 101 8.27 12.41 22.29
C ASN A 101 8.35 11.25 23.28
N LEU A 102 7.48 10.27 23.17
CA LEU A 102 7.32 9.19 24.12
C LEU A 102 8.60 8.35 24.26
N SER A 103 9.14 8.26 25.45
CA SER A 103 10.22 7.32 25.77
C SER A 103 9.68 5.88 25.89
N ARG A 104 10.55 4.90 25.68
CA ARG A 104 10.19 3.48 25.91
C ARG A 104 9.72 3.28 27.36
N ILE A 105 8.52 2.75 27.50
CA ILE A 105 7.91 2.53 28.81
C ILE A 105 8.41 1.20 29.36
N ALA A 106 9.08 1.24 30.53
CA ALA A 106 9.50 0.03 31.22
C ALA A 106 8.28 -0.74 31.77
N ILE A 107 8.23 -2.04 31.53
CA ILE A 107 7.26 -2.94 32.14
C ILE A 107 7.69 -3.18 33.58
N THR A 108 6.90 -2.64 34.54
CA THR A 108 7.15 -2.81 35.98
C THR A 108 6.10 -3.72 36.60
N PRO A 109 6.40 -4.42 37.72
CA PRO A 109 5.41 -5.24 38.42
C PRO A 109 4.14 -4.46 38.80
N THR A 110 4.28 -3.20 39.18
CA THR A 110 3.16 -2.31 39.49
C THR A 110 2.24 -2.09 38.29
N ARG A 111 2.79 -1.88 37.09
CA ARG A 111 2.03 -1.70 35.87
C ARG A 111 1.31 -2.99 35.44
N VAL A 112 1.97 -4.12 35.61
CA VAL A 112 1.34 -5.43 35.35
C VAL A 112 0.14 -5.63 36.31
N ALA A 113 0.29 -5.30 37.61
CA ALA A 113 -0.80 -5.39 38.55
C ALA A 113 -1.95 -4.43 38.25
N GLN A 114 -1.65 -3.20 37.76
CA GLN A 114 -2.65 -2.25 37.29
C GLN A 114 -3.41 -2.77 36.09
N LEU A 115 -2.69 -3.34 35.07
CA LEU A 115 -3.28 -3.95 33.91
C LEU A 115 -4.22 -5.10 34.28
N VAL A 116 -3.75 -6.03 35.11
CA VAL A 116 -4.56 -7.18 35.56
C VAL A 116 -5.84 -6.70 36.30
N ARG A 117 -5.72 -5.69 37.15
CA ARG A 117 -6.87 -5.13 37.86
C ARG A 117 -7.87 -4.44 36.90
N ALA A 118 -7.38 -3.67 35.94
CA ALA A 118 -8.21 -3.03 34.93
C ALA A 118 -8.92 -4.07 34.03
N VAL A 119 -8.18 -5.06 33.52
CA VAL A 119 -8.69 -6.15 32.68
C VAL A 119 -9.77 -6.94 33.41
N SER A 120 -9.57 -7.24 34.71
CA SER A 120 -10.59 -7.90 35.56
C SER A 120 -11.83 -7.03 35.76
N LYS A 121 -11.64 -5.74 36.07
CA LYS A 121 -12.75 -4.79 36.28
C LYS A 121 -13.58 -4.58 35.04
N LEU A 122 -12.97 -4.58 33.86
CA LEU A 122 -13.62 -4.37 32.57
C LEU A 122 -14.22 -5.66 31.97
N GLY A 123 -14.09 -6.81 32.63
CA GLY A 123 -14.59 -8.09 32.11
C GLY A 123 -13.89 -8.59 30.84
N VAL A 124 -12.64 -8.17 30.61
CA VAL A 124 -11.89 -8.46 29.39
C VAL A 124 -11.21 -9.84 29.44
N LEU A 125 -11.14 -10.46 30.62
CA LEU A 125 -10.54 -11.79 30.80
C LEU A 125 -11.28 -12.85 29.98
N GLY A 126 -10.53 -13.74 29.31
CA GLY A 126 -11.08 -14.82 28.52
C GLY A 126 -10.07 -15.38 27.53
N ARG A 127 -10.47 -16.37 26.74
CA ARG A 127 -9.65 -16.93 25.67
C ARG A 127 -9.49 -15.92 24.52
N PRO A 128 -8.43 -16.04 23.69
CA PRO A 128 -8.31 -15.26 22.45
C PRO A 128 -9.61 -15.34 21.65
N LEU A 129 -10.01 -14.22 21.05
CA LEU A 129 -11.11 -14.22 20.09
C LEU A 129 -10.64 -14.84 18.77
N PRO A 130 -11.53 -15.45 17.98
CA PRO A 130 -11.17 -15.91 16.64
C PRO A 130 -10.69 -14.72 15.80
N ALA A 131 -9.75 -15.00 14.89
CA ALA A 131 -9.33 -14.02 13.91
C ALA A 131 -10.52 -13.57 13.06
N PRO A 132 -10.54 -12.31 12.59
CA PRO A 132 -11.52 -11.86 11.60
C PRO A 132 -11.53 -12.75 10.36
N ALA A 133 -12.69 -12.89 9.70
CA ALA A 133 -12.82 -13.72 8.51
C ALA A 133 -11.97 -13.18 7.33
N SER A 134 -11.79 -11.87 7.26
CA SER A 134 -10.96 -11.17 6.28
C SER A 134 -9.45 -11.32 6.51
N GLN A 135 -9.03 -11.89 7.65
CA GLN A 135 -7.59 -12.07 7.94
C GLN A 135 -7.00 -13.22 7.12
N ALA A 136 -5.92 -12.95 6.38
CA ALA A 136 -5.25 -13.92 5.54
C ALA A 136 -4.68 -15.11 6.31
N VAL A 137 -4.85 -16.31 5.76
CA VAL A 137 -4.22 -17.54 6.25
C VAL A 137 -3.32 -18.10 5.14
N VAL A 138 -2.20 -17.44 4.88
CA VAL A 138 -1.25 -17.90 3.86
C VAL A 138 -0.27 -18.89 4.46
N LYS A 139 -0.23 -20.12 3.92
CA LYS A 139 0.62 -21.23 4.36
C LYS A 139 1.70 -21.54 3.32
N GLY A 140 2.82 -22.10 3.74
CA GLY A 140 3.90 -22.57 2.86
C GLY A 140 5.19 -21.75 3.02
N LYS A 141 6.25 -22.18 2.31
CA LYS A 141 7.55 -21.50 2.34
C LYS A 141 7.46 -20.19 1.53
N LEU A 142 8.00 -19.10 2.09
CA LEU A 142 8.06 -17.76 1.47
C LEU A 142 8.61 -17.83 0.04
N HIS A 143 8.03 -17.03 -0.85
CA HIS A 143 8.46 -16.81 -2.23
C HIS A 143 8.61 -18.08 -3.08
N THR A 144 7.79 -19.10 -2.81
CA THR A 144 7.56 -20.19 -3.76
C THR A 144 6.45 -19.84 -4.73
N LEU A 145 6.49 -20.35 -5.98
CA LEU A 145 5.45 -20.11 -6.99
C LEU A 145 4.02 -20.33 -6.48
N ALA A 146 3.82 -21.36 -5.66
CA ALA A 146 2.51 -21.66 -5.07
C ALA A 146 2.10 -20.61 -4.02
N ARG A 147 3.04 -20.17 -3.18
CA ARG A 147 2.76 -19.14 -2.17
C ARG A 147 2.60 -17.77 -2.79
N ASP A 148 3.43 -17.40 -3.76
CA ASP A 148 3.31 -16.14 -4.49
C ASP A 148 1.93 -16.03 -5.16
N ARG A 149 1.45 -17.12 -5.79
CA ARG A 149 0.09 -17.19 -6.35
C ARG A 149 -0.98 -17.04 -5.27
N ALA A 150 -0.83 -17.71 -4.12
CA ALA A 150 -1.80 -17.62 -3.03
C ALA A 150 -1.81 -16.21 -2.37
N ALA A 151 -0.66 -15.56 -2.22
CA ALA A 151 -0.56 -14.20 -1.69
C ALA A 151 -1.18 -13.18 -2.64
N ILE A 152 -0.88 -13.30 -3.94
CA ILE A 152 -1.48 -12.44 -4.98
C ILE A 152 -2.98 -12.69 -5.10
N SER A 153 -3.44 -13.96 -5.10
CA SER A 153 -4.86 -14.28 -5.10
C SER A 153 -5.55 -13.63 -3.90
N HIS A 154 -5.01 -13.74 -2.69
CA HIS A 154 -5.61 -13.11 -1.51
C HIS A 154 -5.73 -11.58 -1.65
N HIS A 155 -4.69 -10.92 -2.19
CA HIS A 155 -4.70 -9.46 -2.38
C HIS A 155 -5.69 -9.02 -3.48
N TYR A 156 -5.81 -9.80 -4.57
CA TYR A 156 -6.63 -9.47 -5.75
C TYR A 156 -7.92 -10.28 -5.87
N ASP A 157 -8.29 -11.08 -4.85
CA ASP A 157 -9.54 -11.88 -4.82
C ASP A 157 -10.82 -11.03 -4.69
N LEU A 158 -10.66 -9.72 -4.48
CA LEU A 158 -11.76 -8.78 -4.66
C LEU A 158 -12.08 -8.63 -6.15
N SER A 159 -13.36 -8.52 -6.49
CA SER A 159 -13.80 -8.48 -7.88
C SER A 159 -13.21 -7.29 -8.65
N ASN A 160 -13.07 -7.43 -9.98
CA ASN A 160 -12.72 -6.31 -10.85
C ASN A 160 -13.67 -5.12 -10.66
N ASP A 161 -14.94 -5.38 -10.33
CA ASP A 161 -15.95 -4.36 -10.05
C ASP A 161 -15.57 -3.53 -8.82
N PHE A 162 -15.05 -4.17 -7.77
CA PHE A 162 -14.57 -3.46 -6.59
C PHE A 162 -13.42 -2.50 -6.94
N TYR A 163 -12.40 -2.98 -7.65
CA TYR A 163 -11.28 -2.12 -8.05
C TYR A 163 -11.73 -0.99 -8.98
N SER A 164 -12.68 -1.25 -9.87
CA SER A 164 -13.22 -0.22 -10.78
C SER A 164 -14.01 0.87 -10.05
N MET A 165 -14.46 0.62 -8.81
CA MET A 165 -15.09 1.64 -7.97
C MET A 165 -14.11 2.63 -7.36
N VAL A 166 -12.87 2.23 -7.15
CA VAL A 166 -11.85 3.00 -6.42
C VAL A 166 -10.80 3.59 -7.38
N LEU A 167 -10.41 2.82 -8.39
CA LEU A 167 -9.38 3.20 -9.34
C LEU A 167 -9.91 4.08 -10.48
N ASP A 168 -8.98 4.65 -11.25
CA ASP A 168 -9.29 5.37 -12.48
C ASP A 168 -9.80 4.42 -13.60
N PRO A 169 -10.42 4.94 -14.69
CA PRO A 169 -10.91 4.10 -15.78
C PRO A 169 -9.86 3.22 -16.48
N ASN A 170 -8.56 3.57 -16.36
CA ASN A 170 -7.47 2.73 -16.88
C ASN A 170 -7.10 1.59 -15.94
N MET A 171 -7.70 1.53 -14.73
CA MET A 171 -7.41 0.52 -13.71
C MET A 171 -5.94 0.50 -13.29
N ALA A 172 -5.34 1.68 -13.14
CA ALA A 172 -3.95 1.81 -12.72
C ALA A 172 -3.82 1.75 -11.19
N TYR A 173 -3.50 0.57 -10.66
CA TYR A 173 -3.29 0.36 -9.22
C TYR A 173 -1.82 0.59 -8.83
N SER A 174 -1.39 1.83 -8.99
CA SER A 174 -0.03 2.31 -8.73
C SER A 174 -0.02 3.83 -8.60
N SER A 175 1.09 4.41 -8.12
CA SER A 175 1.22 5.86 -8.05
C SER A 175 0.95 6.52 -9.40
N ALA A 176 0.08 7.51 -9.41
CA ALA A 176 -0.08 8.44 -10.52
C ALA A 176 1.09 9.46 -10.58
N TYR A 177 1.14 10.27 -11.62
CA TYR A 177 2.08 11.38 -11.75
C TYR A 177 1.32 12.67 -12.04
N PHE A 178 1.19 13.53 -11.04
CA PHE A 178 0.45 14.79 -11.15
C PHE A 178 1.34 15.86 -11.74
N THR A 179 0.97 16.37 -12.90
CA THR A 179 1.70 17.46 -13.60
C THR A 179 1.06 18.83 -13.37
N SER A 180 -0.08 18.88 -12.68
CA SER A 180 -0.82 20.12 -12.40
C SER A 180 -1.45 20.09 -10.99
N ASP A 181 -1.58 21.28 -10.39
CA ASP A 181 -2.33 21.51 -9.16
C ASP A 181 -3.70 22.15 -9.43
N ALA A 182 -4.13 22.22 -10.70
CA ALA A 182 -5.43 22.75 -11.06
C ALA A 182 -6.57 21.92 -10.43
N PRO A 183 -7.63 22.54 -9.90
CA PRO A 183 -8.70 21.83 -9.19
C PRO A 183 -9.48 20.83 -10.05
N ASP A 184 -9.46 20.99 -11.36
CA ASP A 184 -10.10 20.12 -12.36
C ASP A 184 -9.17 19.04 -12.92
N TYR A 185 -7.90 18.99 -12.46
CA TYR A 185 -6.94 17.98 -12.86
C TYR A 185 -7.22 16.66 -12.11
N THR A 186 -7.68 15.67 -12.83
CA THR A 186 -8.22 14.43 -12.28
C THR A 186 -7.14 13.34 -12.06
N LEU A 187 -7.48 12.33 -11.25
CA LEU A 187 -6.63 11.12 -11.11
C LEU A 187 -6.44 10.41 -12.46
N GLU A 188 -7.47 10.37 -13.31
CA GLU A 188 -7.37 9.77 -14.65
C GLU A 188 -6.30 10.46 -15.50
N GLN A 189 -6.29 11.80 -15.48
CA GLN A 189 -5.26 12.58 -16.19
C GLN A 189 -3.87 12.31 -15.60
N ALA A 190 -3.73 12.30 -14.28
CA ALA A 190 -2.46 11.99 -13.63
C ALA A 190 -1.96 10.56 -13.90
N GLN A 191 -2.87 9.59 -14.01
CA GLN A 191 -2.50 8.24 -14.42
C GLN A 191 -2.08 8.19 -15.90
N ARG A 192 -2.78 8.90 -16.79
CA ARG A 192 -2.35 9.02 -18.20
C ARG A 192 -0.96 9.66 -18.32
N ASP A 193 -0.71 10.73 -17.57
CA ASP A 193 0.61 11.40 -17.56
C ASP A 193 1.70 10.48 -17.03
N LYS A 194 1.40 9.64 -16.03
CA LYS A 194 2.34 8.61 -15.55
C LYS A 194 2.63 7.57 -16.61
N LEU A 195 1.60 7.05 -17.29
CA LEU A 195 1.76 6.05 -18.35
C LEU A 195 2.56 6.61 -19.53
N ASP A 196 2.29 7.86 -19.92
CA ASP A 196 3.03 8.58 -20.96
C ASP A 196 4.51 8.76 -20.59
N MET A 197 4.76 9.24 -19.36
CA MET A 197 6.12 9.39 -18.84
C MET A 197 6.89 8.05 -18.84
N VAL A 198 6.26 6.94 -18.44
CA VAL A 198 6.87 5.61 -18.48
C VAL A 198 7.23 5.24 -19.91
N CYS A 199 6.29 5.39 -20.87
CA CYS A 199 6.51 5.06 -22.29
C CYS A 199 7.67 5.88 -22.88
N ARG A 200 7.75 7.18 -22.61
CA ARG A 200 8.88 8.04 -23.05
C ARG A 200 10.19 7.65 -22.37
N LYS A 201 10.19 7.41 -21.07
CA LYS A 201 11.41 6.97 -20.35
C LYS A 201 11.99 5.69 -20.94
N ILE A 202 11.16 4.70 -21.28
CA ILE A 202 11.63 3.46 -21.91
C ILE A 202 11.84 3.58 -23.44
N GLY A 203 11.55 4.74 -24.03
CA GLY A 203 11.86 5.08 -25.41
C GLY A 203 10.91 4.52 -26.44
N LEU A 204 9.64 4.26 -26.11
CA LEU A 204 8.63 3.78 -27.05
C LEU A 204 8.24 4.82 -28.11
N ASP A 205 8.56 6.09 -27.89
CA ASP A 205 8.38 7.21 -28.80
C ASP A 205 9.37 7.21 -29.97
N ALA A 206 10.45 6.40 -29.91
CA ALA A 206 11.46 6.34 -30.96
C ALA A 206 10.91 5.86 -32.31
N ARG A 207 10.02 4.87 -32.31
CA ARG A 207 9.34 4.35 -33.51
C ARG A 207 8.12 3.48 -33.13
N PRO A 208 7.06 3.45 -33.95
CA PRO A 208 5.98 2.49 -33.76
C PRO A 208 6.44 1.05 -33.97
N GLY A 209 5.70 0.10 -33.42
CA GLY A 209 5.96 -1.34 -33.56
C GLY A 209 7.13 -1.86 -32.73
N MET A 210 7.66 -1.08 -31.76
CA MET A 210 8.65 -1.57 -30.80
C MET A 210 8.06 -2.71 -29.97
N ARG A 211 8.85 -3.74 -29.73
CA ARG A 211 8.47 -4.85 -28.84
C ARG A 211 8.67 -4.42 -27.39
N PHE A 212 7.58 -4.43 -26.63
CA PHE A 212 7.56 -4.03 -25.24
C PHE A 212 7.11 -5.17 -24.33
N LEU A 213 7.86 -5.42 -23.25
CA LEU A 213 7.52 -6.38 -22.22
C LEU A 213 7.07 -5.66 -20.94
N ASP A 214 5.83 -5.95 -20.52
CA ASP A 214 5.24 -5.45 -19.27
C ASP A 214 5.21 -6.59 -18.24
N VAL A 215 6.12 -6.53 -17.26
CA VAL A 215 6.31 -7.58 -16.24
C VAL A 215 5.47 -7.29 -15.01
N GLY A 216 4.48 -8.14 -14.75
CA GLY A 216 3.47 -7.90 -13.73
C GLY A 216 2.45 -6.85 -14.19
N CYS A 217 1.85 -7.06 -15.36
CA CYS A 217 1.03 -6.07 -16.06
C CYS A 217 -0.27 -5.66 -15.33
N GLY A 218 -0.60 -6.26 -14.18
CA GLY A 218 -1.80 -5.94 -13.39
C GLY A 218 -3.08 -6.03 -14.22
N TRP A 219 -3.89 -4.96 -14.27
CA TRP A 219 -5.08 -4.85 -15.13
C TRP A 219 -4.78 -4.27 -16.52
N GLY A 220 -3.51 -4.23 -16.93
CA GLY A 220 -3.09 -3.87 -18.27
C GLY A 220 -3.08 -2.37 -18.60
N SER A 221 -3.12 -1.50 -17.60
CA SER A 221 -3.12 -0.04 -17.83
C SER A 221 -1.96 0.42 -18.71
N LEU A 222 -0.72 -0.01 -18.41
CA LEU A 222 0.45 0.34 -19.20
C LEU A 222 0.47 -0.40 -20.54
N SER A 223 0.16 -1.69 -20.55
CA SER A 223 0.12 -2.51 -21.76
C SER A 223 -0.83 -1.94 -22.82
N LEU A 224 -2.07 -1.63 -22.42
CA LEU A 224 -3.09 -1.08 -23.32
C LEU A 224 -2.75 0.34 -23.77
N PHE A 225 -2.22 1.17 -22.88
CA PHE A 225 -1.79 2.54 -23.19
C PHE A 225 -0.63 2.55 -24.19
N ALA A 226 0.41 1.76 -23.97
CA ALA A 226 1.57 1.65 -24.86
C ALA A 226 1.18 1.17 -26.28
N ALA A 227 0.25 0.22 -26.39
CA ALA A 227 -0.24 -0.25 -27.65
C ALA A 227 -1.10 0.78 -28.39
N ALA A 228 -1.97 1.49 -27.66
CA ALA A 228 -2.90 2.45 -28.26
C ALA A 228 -2.19 3.76 -28.67
N GLU A 229 -1.41 4.35 -27.77
CA GLU A 229 -0.84 5.69 -27.96
C GLU A 229 0.53 5.65 -28.68
N TYR A 230 1.33 4.59 -28.46
CA TYR A 230 2.67 4.47 -29.02
C TYR A 230 2.78 3.42 -30.15
N GLY A 231 1.71 2.67 -30.40
CA GLY A 231 1.71 1.61 -31.40
C GLY A 231 2.67 0.46 -31.09
N ALA A 232 2.99 0.24 -29.83
CA ALA A 232 3.90 -0.82 -29.39
C ALA A 232 3.29 -2.22 -29.62
N GLN A 233 4.16 -3.21 -29.85
CA GLN A 233 3.83 -4.64 -29.82
C GLN A 233 4.10 -5.14 -28.40
N VAL A 234 3.04 -5.34 -27.61
CA VAL A 234 3.13 -5.56 -26.17
C VAL A 234 2.95 -7.03 -25.83
N THR A 235 3.87 -7.56 -25.05
CA THR A 235 3.70 -8.81 -24.29
C THR A 235 3.57 -8.45 -22.81
N GLY A 236 2.40 -8.66 -22.22
CA GLY A 236 2.19 -8.51 -20.79
C GLY A 236 2.20 -9.87 -20.10
N VAL A 237 2.87 -9.99 -18.94
CA VAL A 237 2.85 -11.20 -18.14
C VAL A 237 2.25 -10.95 -16.76
N THR A 238 1.38 -11.85 -16.33
CA THR A 238 0.76 -11.89 -15.01
C THR A 238 0.57 -13.32 -14.56
N ILE A 239 0.48 -13.56 -13.25
CA ILE A 239 0.12 -14.87 -12.71
C ILE A 239 -1.36 -14.98 -12.31
N SER A 240 -2.14 -13.89 -12.45
CA SER A 240 -3.57 -13.82 -12.17
C SER A 240 -4.41 -14.11 -13.42
N LYS A 241 -5.29 -15.11 -13.32
CA LYS A 241 -6.24 -15.46 -14.39
C LYS A 241 -7.32 -14.40 -14.52
N GLU A 242 -7.73 -13.81 -13.41
CA GLU A 242 -8.75 -12.77 -13.33
C GLU A 242 -8.30 -11.50 -14.04
N GLN A 243 -7.06 -11.07 -13.78
CA GLN A 243 -6.44 -9.93 -14.48
C GLN A 243 -6.36 -10.20 -15.99
N LYS A 244 -5.87 -11.38 -16.39
CA LYS A 244 -5.80 -11.72 -17.82
C LYS A 244 -7.17 -11.66 -18.48
N ALA A 245 -8.19 -12.28 -17.90
CA ALA A 245 -9.54 -12.29 -18.46
C ALA A 245 -10.10 -10.87 -18.63
N PHE A 246 -9.85 -9.99 -17.65
CA PHE A 246 -10.23 -8.60 -17.72
C PHE A 246 -9.51 -7.85 -18.85
N ILE A 247 -8.19 -8.04 -18.99
CA ILE A 247 -7.42 -7.37 -20.03
C ILE A 247 -7.81 -7.87 -21.41
N ASP A 248 -7.99 -9.19 -21.59
CA ASP A 248 -8.41 -9.79 -22.87
C ASP A 248 -9.74 -9.20 -23.36
N ALA A 249 -10.70 -8.96 -22.46
CA ALA A 249 -11.95 -8.30 -22.80
C ALA A 249 -11.70 -6.85 -23.29
N ARG A 250 -10.83 -6.10 -22.61
CA ARG A 250 -10.48 -4.72 -23.02
C ARG A 250 -9.66 -4.67 -24.31
N ILE A 251 -8.81 -5.65 -24.57
CA ILE A 251 -8.09 -5.78 -25.85
C ILE A 251 -9.11 -5.92 -26.98
N ALA A 252 -10.10 -6.80 -26.83
CA ALA A 252 -11.15 -7.01 -27.81
C ALA A 252 -12.01 -5.74 -28.03
N GLU A 253 -12.45 -5.10 -26.92
CA GLU A 253 -13.24 -3.87 -26.94
C GLU A 253 -12.53 -2.72 -27.68
N ARG A 254 -11.20 -2.58 -27.47
CA ARG A 254 -10.38 -1.50 -28.06
C ARG A 254 -9.78 -1.84 -29.42
N GLY A 255 -10.00 -3.05 -29.94
CA GLY A 255 -9.43 -3.51 -31.22
C GLY A 255 -7.89 -3.61 -31.20
N LEU A 256 -7.30 -3.99 -30.07
CA LEU A 256 -5.85 -4.07 -29.89
C LEU A 256 -5.28 -5.49 -30.04
N GLY A 257 -6.08 -6.46 -30.52
CA GLY A 257 -5.67 -7.86 -30.61
C GLY A 257 -4.42 -8.14 -31.46
N ASP A 258 -4.13 -7.27 -32.42
CA ASP A 258 -2.93 -7.38 -33.28
C ASP A 258 -1.65 -6.83 -32.57
N ARG A 259 -1.80 -6.17 -31.42
CA ARG A 259 -0.71 -5.45 -30.74
C ARG A 259 -0.44 -5.89 -29.32
N VAL A 260 -1.40 -6.50 -28.63
CA VAL A 260 -1.27 -6.85 -27.21
C VAL A 260 -1.54 -8.34 -27.01
N GLU A 261 -0.57 -9.02 -26.45
CA GLU A 261 -0.70 -10.40 -25.97
C GLU A 261 -0.49 -10.43 -24.45
N ILE A 262 -1.45 -10.98 -23.70
CA ILE A 262 -1.32 -11.19 -22.25
C ILE A 262 -1.16 -12.68 -21.96
N ARG A 263 -0.17 -13.02 -21.14
CA ARG A 263 0.16 -14.40 -20.80
C ARG A 263 0.02 -14.65 -19.29
N ILE A 264 -0.52 -15.81 -18.93
CA ILE A 264 -0.39 -16.34 -17.58
C ILE A 264 1.00 -16.97 -17.48
N GLN A 265 1.96 -16.17 -17.06
CA GLN A 265 3.36 -16.56 -17.07
C GLN A 265 4.14 -15.91 -15.94
N ASP A 266 5.06 -16.66 -15.35
CA ASP A 266 6.01 -16.14 -14.40
C ASP A 266 7.15 -15.40 -15.13
N TYR A 267 7.63 -14.30 -14.55
CA TYR A 267 8.71 -13.48 -15.13
C TYR A 267 10.03 -14.23 -15.30
N ARG A 268 10.21 -15.35 -14.57
CA ARG A 268 11.40 -16.21 -14.65
C ARG A 268 11.45 -17.10 -15.91
N GLU A 269 10.35 -17.19 -16.64
CA GLU A 269 10.16 -18.17 -17.73
C GLU A 269 9.76 -17.54 -19.06
N ILE A 270 10.21 -16.32 -19.38
CA ILE A 270 9.85 -15.61 -20.62
C ILE A 270 10.74 -16.14 -21.77
N PRO A 271 10.18 -16.81 -22.80
CA PRO A 271 10.97 -17.58 -23.76
C PRO A 271 11.41 -16.80 -25.01
N ASP A 272 10.75 -15.70 -25.33
CA ASP A 272 10.81 -15.03 -26.64
C ASP A 272 11.45 -13.64 -26.61
N GLY A 273 12.23 -13.35 -25.55
CA GLY A 273 13.09 -12.17 -25.52
C GLY A 273 14.22 -12.22 -26.58
N PRO A 274 14.99 -11.16 -26.75
CA PRO A 274 14.86 -9.87 -26.05
C PRO A 274 13.82 -8.93 -26.69
N PHE A 275 13.34 -7.96 -25.90
CA PHE A 275 12.40 -6.89 -26.26
C PHE A 275 13.15 -5.56 -26.43
N ASP A 276 12.59 -4.60 -27.18
CA ASP A 276 13.18 -3.28 -27.35
C ASP A 276 13.13 -2.47 -26.04
N ALA A 277 12.09 -2.69 -25.22
CA ALA A 277 11.89 -2.05 -23.92
C ALA A 277 11.24 -3.01 -22.93
N VAL A 278 11.49 -2.80 -21.63
CA VAL A 278 10.89 -3.56 -20.52
C VAL A 278 10.44 -2.60 -19.44
N ALA A 279 9.25 -2.83 -18.86
CA ALA A 279 8.84 -2.14 -17.64
C ALA A 279 8.25 -3.11 -16.62
N SER A 280 8.32 -2.74 -15.34
CA SER A 280 7.68 -3.44 -14.25
C SER A 280 7.24 -2.44 -13.21
N ILE A 281 5.91 -2.31 -13.02
CA ILE A 281 5.29 -1.27 -12.21
C ILE A 281 4.70 -1.90 -10.94
N GLU A 282 5.26 -1.53 -9.79
CA GLU A 282 4.84 -1.95 -8.44
C GLU A 282 4.67 -3.47 -8.30
N MET A 283 5.69 -4.20 -8.80
CA MET A 283 5.80 -5.64 -8.68
C MET A 283 7.03 -6.04 -7.83
N GLY A 284 8.10 -5.22 -7.84
CA GLY A 284 9.38 -5.53 -7.21
C GLY A 284 9.30 -5.79 -5.70
N GLU A 285 8.35 -5.17 -5.00
CA GLU A 285 8.07 -5.37 -3.57
C GLU A 285 7.49 -6.73 -3.23
N HIS A 286 6.93 -7.45 -4.20
CA HIS A 286 6.36 -8.79 -4.03
C HIS A 286 7.36 -9.91 -4.37
N VAL A 287 8.52 -9.56 -4.90
CA VAL A 287 9.56 -10.54 -5.32
C VAL A 287 10.31 -11.13 -4.14
N GLY A 288 10.44 -10.38 -3.04
CA GLY A 288 11.25 -10.76 -1.89
C GLY A 288 12.75 -10.52 -2.08
N GLN A 289 13.50 -10.56 -0.98
CA GLN A 289 14.93 -10.21 -1.00
C GLN A 289 15.77 -11.25 -1.75
N GLU A 290 15.50 -12.53 -1.51
CA GLU A 290 16.31 -13.62 -2.07
C GLU A 290 16.14 -13.77 -3.59
N ASN A 291 14.95 -13.47 -4.11
CA ASN A 291 14.62 -13.60 -5.53
C ASN A 291 14.92 -12.33 -6.34
N TYR A 292 15.22 -11.21 -5.70
CA TYR A 292 15.40 -9.94 -6.39
C TYR A 292 16.55 -9.94 -7.41
N PRO A 293 17.71 -10.58 -7.14
CA PRO A 293 18.74 -10.75 -8.17
C PRO A 293 18.27 -11.55 -9.40
N THR A 294 17.42 -12.57 -9.19
CA THR A 294 16.80 -13.32 -10.30
C THR A 294 15.85 -12.43 -11.10
N TYR A 295 15.09 -11.57 -10.42
CA TYR A 295 14.19 -10.63 -11.05
C TYR A 295 14.93 -9.59 -11.90
N THR A 296 15.95 -8.91 -11.36
CA THR A 296 16.73 -7.93 -12.12
C THR A 296 17.47 -8.57 -13.29
N LYS A 297 17.97 -9.81 -13.11
CA LYS A 297 18.58 -10.57 -14.20
C LYS A 297 17.57 -10.91 -15.28
N ALA A 298 16.34 -11.31 -14.94
CA ALA A 298 15.30 -11.59 -15.92
C ALA A 298 14.96 -10.34 -16.75
N LEU A 299 14.91 -9.16 -16.14
CA LEU A 299 14.70 -7.90 -16.85
C LEU A 299 15.88 -7.60 -17.81
N HIS A 300 17.12 -7.77 -17.33
CA HIS A 300 18.32 -7.61 -18.14
C HIS A 300 18.33 -8.55 -19.36
N ASP A 301 18.07 -9.83 -19.15
CA ASP A 301 18.15 -10.85 -20.22
C ASP A 301 17.04 -10.68 -21.28
N ASN A 302 15.92 -10.07 -20.88
CA ASN A 302 14.78 -9.83 -21.78
C ASN A 302 14.81 -8.48 -22.49
N VAL A 303 15.82 -7.64 -22.34
CA VAL A 303 15.98 -6.38 -23.07
C VAL A 303 17.16 -6.45 -24.05
N VAL A 304 17.03 -5.85 -25.24
CA VAL A 304 18.12 -5.76 -26.22
C VAL A 304 19.26 -4.86 -25.71
N GLU A 305 20.48 -5.00 -26.26
CA GLU A 305 21.54 -4.02 -26.07
C GLU A 305 21.09 -2.62 -26.52
N GLY A 306 21.31 -1.60 -25.69
CA GLY A 306 20.79 -0.24 -25.87
C GLY A 306 19.33 -0.08 -25.49
N GLY A 307 18.59 -1.15 -25.20
CA GLY A 307 17.22 -1.13 -24.75
C GLY A 307 17.10 -0.68 -23.29
N ARG A 308 15.94 -0.13 -22.93
CA ARG A 308 15.69 0.49 -21.62
C ARG A 308 14.80 -0.37 -20.75
N VAL A 309 15.07 -0.35 -19.45
CA VAL A 309 14.28 -1.01 -18.41
C VAL A 309 13.83 0.02 -17.39
N LEU A 310 12.55 0.06 -17.07
CA LEU A 310 12.02 0.89 -15.99
C LEU A 310 11.36 0.02 -14.93
N ILE A 311 11.79 0.21 -13.69
CA ILE A 311 11.14 -0.35 -12.51
C ILE A 311 10.51 0.79 -11.72
N GLN A 312 9.22 0.70 -11.42
CA GLN A 312 8.57 1.53 -10.41
C GLN A 312 8.22 0.63 -9.23
N GLN A 313 8.64 0.99 -8.03
CA GLN A 313 8.32 0.22 -6.83
C GLN A 313 8.37 1.06 -5.56
N MET A 314 7.69 0.57 -4.53
CA MET A 314 7.74 1.14 -3.19
C MET A 314 9.11 0.90 -2.53
N SER A 315 9.50 1.86 -1.67
CA SER A 315 10.75 1.82 -0.92
C SER A 315 10.55 2.18 0.55
N ARG A 316 11.51 1.82 1.39
CA ARG A 316 11.61 2.24 2.79
C ARG A 316 13.00 2.73 3.13
N LYS A 317 13.14 3.44 4.24
CA LYS A 317 14.45 3.89 4.72
C LYS A 317 15.29 2.71 5.20
N LYS A 318 16.60 2.83 5.05
CA LYS A 318 17.54 1.84 5.57
C LYS A 318 17.40 1.71 7.10
N GLY A 319 17.25 0.48 7.57
CA GLY A 319 17.09 0.17 8.99
C GLY A 319 15.63 0.04 9.44
N ASP A 320 14.66 0.44 8.61
CA ASP A 320 13.26 0.18 8.88
C ASP A 320 12.91 -1.28 8.56
N ASN A 321 11.81 -1.79 9.16
CA ASN A 321 11.28 -3.10 8.79
C ASN A 321 10.84 -3.06 7.32
N PRO A 322 11.36 -3.94 6.45
CA PRO A 322 11.03 -3.92 5.02
C PRO A 322 9.59 -4.36 4.71
N GLY A 323 8.91 -5.08 5.61
CA GLY A 323 7.54 -5.55 5.43
C GLY A 323 6.49 -4.44 5.58
N GLY A 324 5.24 -4.76 5.22
CA GLY A 324 4.10 -3.85 5.35
C GLY A 324 3.68 -3.55 6.78
N GLY A 325 4.12 -4.37 7.74
CA GLY A 325 3.65 -4.37 9.11
C GLY A 325 2.55 -5.40 9.35
N PRO A 326 2.22 -5.69 10.63
CA PRO A 326 1.31 -6.78 10.98
C PRO A 326 -0.09 -6.67 10.36
N PHE A 327 -0.61 -5.46 10.18
CA PHE A 327 -1.90 -5.27 9.52
C PHE A 327 -1.82 -5.57 8.01
N ILE A 328 -0.89 -4.93 7.32
CA ILE A 328 -0.75 -5.11 5.85
C ILE A 328 -0.48 -6.57 5.50
N GLU A 329 0.44 -7.22 6.25
CA GLU A 329 0.82 -8.62 5.98
C GLU A 329 -0.29 -9.62 6.26
N GLN A 330 -1.22 -9.29 7.17
CA GLN A 330 -2.29 -10.21 7.53
C GLN A 330 -3.65 -9.89 6.88
N PHE A 331 -3.82 -8.72 6.27
CA PHE A 331 -5.12 -8.35 5.70
C PHE A 331 -5.04 -7.92 4.23
N ILE A 332 -3.90 -7.42 3.76
CA ILE A 332 -3.77 -6.82 2.43
C ILE A 332 -2.79 -7.60 1.56
N ALA A 333 -1.51 -7.49 1.83
CA ALA A 333 -0.45 -8.01 0.98
C ALA A 333 0.59 -8.76 1.82
N PRO A 334 0.43 -10.08 1.98
CA PRO A 334 1.45 -10.92 2.60
C PRO A 334 2.78 -10.87 1.83
N ASP A 335 3.88 -11.02 2.58
CA ASP A 335 5.23 -11.22 2.03
C ASP A 335 5.83 -10.02 1.27
N MET A 336 5.34 -8.79 1.51
CA MET A 336 5.94 -7.58 0.93
C MET A 336 7.36 -7.32 1.46
N PHE A 337 8.25 -6.88 0.56
CA PHE A 337 9.61 -6.49 0.90
C PHE A 337 10.00 -5.18 0.20
N MET A 338 9.90 -4.07 0.92
CA MET A 338 10.24 -2.73 0.45
C MET A 338 11.67 -2.37 0.91
N ARG A 339 12.60 -2.43 -0.01
CA ARG A 339 14.02 -2.11 0.28
C ARG A 339 14.31 -0.64 0.09
N PRO A 340 15.41 -0.13 0.67
CA PRO A 340 15.90 1.22 0.35
C PRO A 340 16.20 1.37 -1.14
N VAL A 341 15.89 2.53 -1.72
CA VAL A 341 16.10 2.78 -3.15
C VAL A 341 17.54 2.54 -3.58
N GLY A 342 18.53 2.91 -2.74
CA GLY A 342 19.94 2.65 -3.02
C GLY A 342 20.31 1.17 -3.10
N GLU A 343 19.66 0.30 -2.32
CA GLU A 343 19.87 -1.16 -2.42
C GLU A 343 19.23 -1.72 -3.69
N THR A 344 18.07 -1.19 -4.09
CA THR A 344 17.44 -1.53 -5.36
C THR A 344 18.33 -1.16 -6.54
N VAL A 345 18.89 0.06 -6.54
CA VAL A 345 19.83 0.54 -7.56
C VAL A 345 21.04 -0.40 -7.66
N ALA A 346 21.66 -0.74 -6.53
CA ALA A 346 22.81 -1.65 -6.52
C ALA A 346 22.49 -3.02 -7.15
N MET A 347 21.35 -3.62 -6.82
CA MET A 347 20.92 -4.91 -7.38
C MET A 347 20.61 -4.84 -8.88
N ILE A 348 20.10 -3.70 -9.36
CA ILE A 348 19.92 -3.47 -10.80
C ILE A 348 21.26 -3.43 -11.51
N GLU A 349 22.24 -2.70 -10.98
CA GLU A 349 23.58 -2.60 -11.56
C GLU A 349 24.35 -3.92 -11.49
N GLU A 350 24.20 -4.70 -10.42
CA GLU A 350 24.75 -6.05 -10.29
C GLU A 350 24.23 -7.02 -11.37
N SER A 351 23.04 -6.78 -11.93
CA SER A 351 22.49 -7.58 -13.04
C SER A 351 23.14 -7.28 -14.40
N GLY A 352 23.94 -6.21 -14.50
CA GLY A 352 24.54 -5.74 -15.76
C GLY A 352 23.79 -4.59 -16.44
N LEU A 353 22.71 -4.10 -15.84
CA LEU A 353 22.02 -2.89 -16.27
C LEU A 353 22.76 -1.65 -15.75
N GLU A 354 22.77 -0.56 -16.49
CA GLU A 354 23.31 0.73 -16.08
C GLU A 354 22.16 1.66 -15.68
N VAL A 355 22.09 2.07 -14.40
CA VAL A 355 21.06 3.00 -13.92
C VAL A 355 21.32 4.41 -14.47
N ARG A 356 20.28 5.02 -15.06
CA ARG A 356 20.36 6.32 -15.75
C ARG A 356 19.56 7.41 -15.07
N ASP A 357 18.49 7.04 -14.33
CA ASP A 357 17.62 7.98 -13.63
C ASP A 357 16.95 7.32 -12.43
N VAL A 358 16.77 8.09 -11.36
CA VAL A 358 15.97 7.71 -10.19
C VAL A 358 15.03 8.87 -9.89
N HIS A 359 13.75 8.66 -10.11
CA HIS A 359 12.70 9.65 -9.92
C HIS A 359 11.83 9.27 -8.73
N ALA A 360 12.00 9.97 -7.61
CA ALA A 360 11.19 9.79 -6.41
C ALA A 360 9.80 10.42 -6.61
N MET A 361 8.74 9.64 -6.34
CA MET A 361 7.36 10.02 -6.62
C MET A 361 6.45 9.98 -5.37
N ARG A 362 7.03 10.06 -4.18
CA ARG A 362 6.30 9.89 -2.91
C ARG A 362 5.10 10.82 -2.78
N GLU A 363 5.25 12.10 -3.12
CA GLU A 363 4.21 13.12 -3.01
C GLU A 363 3.06 12.86 -3.98
N HIS A 364 3.34 12.28 -5.13
CA HIS A 364 2.33 11.83 -6.09
C HIS A 364 1.53 10.65 -5.54
N TYR A 365 2.18 9.74 -4.83
CA TYR A 365 1.46 8.62 -4.22
C TYR A 365 0.55 9.08 -3.06
N VAL A 366 0.99 10.07 -2.27
CA VAL A 366 0.10 10.70 -1.26
C VAL A 366 -1.19 11.16 -1.93
N ARG A 367 -1.10 11.98 -3.00
CA ARG A 367 -2.29 12.47 -3.73
C ARG A 367 -3.11 11.33 -4.34
N THR A 368 -2.46 10.31 -4.87
CA THR A 368 -3.13 9.14 -5.46
C THR A 368 -3.99 8.43 -4.42
N VAL A 369 -3.42 8.13 -3.25
CA VAL A 369 -4.13 7.44 -2.17
C VAL A 369 -5.22 8.32 -1.57
N ASP A 370 -5.00 9.63 -1.44
CA ASP A 370 -6.02 10.57 -0.96
C ASP A 370 -7.25 10.56 -1.89
N VAL A 371 -7.05 10.57 -3.22
CA VAL A 371 -8.17 10.47 -4.18
C VAL A 371 -8.85 9.11 -4.11
N TRP A 372 -8.12 8.01 -3.96
CA TRP A 372 -8.71 6.68 -3.76
C TRP A 372 -9.55 6.65 -2.48
N TYR A 373 -9.05 7.21 -1.37
CA TYR A 373 -9.77 7.28 -0.10
C TYR A 373 -11.06 8.10 -0.24
N ASP A 374 -10.99 9.29 -0.83
CA ASP A 374 -12.16 10.15 -1.06
C ASP A 374 -13.23 9.46 -1.93
N THR A 375 -12.79 8.74 -2.97
CA THR A 375 -13.67 7.96 -3.84
C THR A 375 -14.32 6.82 -3.08
N PHE A 376 -13.55 6.11 -2.27
CA PHE A 376 -14.00 5.02 -1.42
C PHE A 376 -15.04 5.49 -0.40
N GLU A 377 -14.79 6.60 0.31
CA GLU A 377 -15.73 7.18 1.28
C GLU A 377 -17.05 7.61 0.63
N LYS A 378 -17.00 8.24 -0.53
CA LYS A 378 -18.20 8.65 -1.28
C LYS A 378 -19.06 7.46 -1.72
N ARG A 379 -18.46 6.27 -1.84
CA ARG A 379 -19.11 5.04 -2.29
C ARG A 379 -19.18 3.98 -1.20
N TRP A 380 -19.07 4.36 0.06
CA TRP A 380 -19.01 3.46 1.20
C TRP A 380 -20.15 2.42 1.21
N ASP A 381 -21.41 2.86 0.99
CA ASP A 381 -22.56 1.96 1.01
C ASP A 381 -22.53 0.94 -0.14
N ASP A 382 -22.08 1.36 -1.34
CA ASP A 382 -21.91 0.46 -2.50
C ASP A 382 -20.81 -0.57 -2.21
N VAL A 383 -19.71 -0.12 -1.62
CA VAL A 383 -18.59 -0.99 -1.23
C VAL A 383 -19.05 -2.01 -0.20
N VAL A 384 -19.72 -1.58 0.87
CA VAL A 384 -20.26 -2.49 1.90
C VAL A 384 -21.24 -3.50 1.30
N ALA A 385 -22.10 -3.07 0.40
CA ALA A 385 -23.05 -3.97 -0.29
C ALA A 385 -22.31 -5.03 -1.12
N MET A 386 -21.16 -4.70 -1.71
CA MET A 386 -20.40 -5.59 -2.58
C MET A 386 -19.50 -6.57 -1.81
N VAL A 387 -18.72 -6.09 -0.83
CA VAL A 387 -17.67 -6.89 -0.17
C VAL A 387 -17.95 -7.18 1.31
N GLY A 388 -19.02 -6.65 1.87
CA GLY A 388 -19.34 -6.72 3.29
C GLY A 388 -18.59 -5.71 4.13
N GLU A 389 -19.16 -5.36 5.29
CA GLU A 389 -18.63 -4.29 6.16
C GLU A 389 -17.21 -4.61 6.68
N GLU A 390 -16.92 -5.86 7.04
CA GLU A 390 -15.62 -6.27 7.55
C GLU A 390 -14.49 -5.99 6.52
N THR A 391 -14.70 -6.40 5.26
CA THR A 391 -13.74 -6.16 4.17
C THR A 391 -13.65 -4.67 3.81
N ALA A 392 -14.78 -3.97 3.81
CA ALA A 392 -14.79 -2.52 3.58
C ALA A 392 -13.98 -1.78 4.65
N ARG A 393 -14.07 -2.16 5.93
CA ARG A 393 -13.26 -1.60 7.03
C ARG A 393 -11.77 -1.91 6.87
N VAL A 394 -11.43 -3.10 6.37
CA VAL A 394 -10.02 -3.43 6.04
C VAL A 394 -9.48 -2.45 5.01
N TRP A 395 -10.20 -2.22 3.93
CA TRP A 395 -9.75 -1.32 2.86
C TRP A 395 -9.71 0.15 3.28
N ARG A 396 -10.70 0.59 4.05
CA ARG A 396 -10.68 1.93 4.64
C ARG A 396 -9.43 2.18 5.47
N LEU A 397 -9.10 1.23 6.36
CA LEU A 397 -7.92 1.32 7.20
C LEU A 397 -6.62 1.24 6.38
N TYR A 398 -6.60 0.43 5.32
CA TYR A 398 -5.47 0.31 4.40
C TYR A 398 -5.19 1.62 3.66
N LEU A 399 -6.20 2.24 3.07
CA LEU A 399 -6.05 3.51 2.35
C LEU A 399 -5.54 4.61 3.29
N VAL A 400 -6.12 4.74 4.47
CA VAL A 400 -5.66 5.73 5.46
C VAL A 400 -4.22 5.44 5.92
N GLY A 401 -3.93 4.20 6.31
CA GLY A 401 -2.61 3.80 6.80
C GLY A 401 -1.51 3.95 5.75
N GLY A 402 -1.81 3.62 4.49
CA GLY A 402 -0.94 3.78 3.34
C GLY A 402 -0.66 5.25 3.03
N GLY A 403 -1.70 6.08 2.93
CA GLY A 403 -1.59 7.51 2.72
C GLY A 403 -0.72 8.20 3.79
N MET A 404 -0.96 7.85 5.05
CA MET A 404 -0.13 8.33 6.17
C MET A 404 1.33 7.85 6.07
N ALA A 405 1.58 6.60 5.65
CA ALA A 405 2.94 6.09 5.55
C ALA A 405 3.77 6.85 4.50
N PHE A 406 3.16 7.21 3.36
CA PHE A 406 3.81 8.06 2.37
C PHE A 406 3.96 9.51 2.87
N ARG A 407 2.91 10.10 3.45
CA ARG A 407 2.91 11.48 3.96
C ARG A 407 3.98 11.70 5.01
N ASP A 408 4.13 10.77 5.94
CA ASP A 408 5.13 10.82 7.02
C ASP A 408 6.54 10.40 6.57
N GLY A 409 6.72 10.04 5.29
CA GLY A 409 8.01 9.60 4.76
C GLY A 409 8.51 8.27 5.34
N ARG A 410 7.60 7.42 5.84
CA ARG A 410 7.89 6.04 6.25
C ARG A 410 7.98 5.10 5.03
N MET A 411 7.34 5.48 3.93
CA MET A 411 7.41 4.80 2.65
C MET A 411 7.71 5.81 1.55
N GLY A 412 8.40 5.37 0.51
CA GLY A 412 8.61 6.04 -0.75
C GLY A 412 8.10 5.20 -1.92
N VAL A 413 8.07 5.78 -3.09
CA VAL A 413 7.92 5.10 -4.37
C VAL A 413 8.84 5.77 -5.38
N ASP A 414 9.56 4.96 -6.14
CA ASP A 414 10.62 5.43 -7.02
C ASP A 414 10.52 4.77 -8.38
N GLN A 415 10.64 5.56 -9.46
CA GLN A 415 10.92 5.05 -10.80
C GLN A 415 12.44 5.01 -11.01
N ILE A 416 12.94 3.84 -11.38
CA ILE A 416 14.37 3.61 -11.65
C ILE A 416 14.48 3.21 -13.12
N LEU A 417 15.04 4.13 -13.93
CA LEU A 417 15.34 3.90 -15.33
C LEU A 417 16.75 3.37 -15.48
N SER A 418 16.90 2.28 -16.18
CA SER A 418 18.18 1.68 -16.53
C SER A 418 18.24 1.30 -18.01
N VAL A 419 19.44 1.00 -18.50
CA VAL A 419 19.70 0.59 -19.87
C VAL A 419 20.61 -0.62 -19.86
N ARG A 420 20.46 -1.53 -20.81
CA ARG A 420 21.45 -2.57 -21.08
C ARG A 420 22.52 -2.02 -22.02
N PRO A 421 23.75 -1.73 -21.55
CA PRO A 421 24.82 -1.26 -22.43
C PRO A 421 25.24 -2.36 -23.42
N ASP A 422 25.78 -1.96 -24.56
CA ASP A 422 26.40 -2.90 -25.49
C ASP A 422 27.76 -3.42 -24.97
N ALA A 423 28.38 -4.36 -25.69
CA ALA A 423 29.67 -4.95 -25.34
C ALA A 423 30.82 -3.92 -25.24
N ARG A 424 30.64 -2.68 -25.72
CA ARG A 424 31.59 -1.57 -25.64
C ARG A 424 31.21 -0.56 -24.54
N GLY A 425 30.17 -0.83 -23.76
CA GLY A 425 29.67 0.04 -22.71
C GLY A 425 28.85 1.22 -23.19
N ARG A 426 28.31 1.21 -24.42
CA ARG A 426 27.49 2.31 -24.95
C ARG A 426 26.03 2.07 -24.57
N SER A 427 25.40 3.11 -24.00
CA SER A 427 24.01 3.05 -23.51
C SER A 427 22.97 3.39 -24.58
N SER A 428 23.37 4.01 -25.70
CA SER A 428 22.45 4.58 -26.71
C SER A 428 21.44 5.61 -26.15
N MET A 429 21.67 6.11 -24.93
CA MET A 429 20.84 7.14 -24.34
C MET A 429 21.13 8.52 -24.96
N PRO A 430 20.10 9.34 -25.23
CA PRO A 430 20.32 10.71 -25.68
C PRO A 430 20.98 11.54 -24.57
N PRO A 431 21.89 12.49 -24.94
CA PRO A 431 22.53 13.36 -23.96
C PRO A 431 21.56 14.37 -23.33
N VAL A 432 20.51 14.72 -24.04
CA VAL A 432 19.42 15.59 -23.55
C VAL A 432 18.20 14.71 -23.28
N ARG A 433 17.62 14.85 -22.11
CA ARG A 433 16.40 14.13 -21.71
C ARG A 433 15.20 15.05 -21.89
N ASP A 434 14.09 14.49 -22.35
CA ASP A 434 12.82 15.17 -22.61
C ASP A 434 11.65 14.60 -21.78
N PHE A 435 12.00 13.93 -20.65
CA PHE A 435 11.02 13.33 -19.71
C PHE A 435 11.30 13.72 -18.25
#